data_078a1ea627c9238fd455c58eee9e0799
#
_entry.id   078a1ea627c9238fd455c58eee9e0799
#
_cell.length_a   1.000
_cell.length_b   1.000
_cell.length_c   1.000
_cell.angle_alpha   90.00
_cell.angle_beta   90.00
_cell.angle_gamma   90.00
#
_symmetry.space_group_name_H-M   'P 1'
#
loop_
_entity.id
_entity.type
_entity.pdbx_description
1 polymer ?
#
loop_
_entity_poly.entity_id
_entity_poly.type
_entity_poly.pdbx_seq_one_letter_code
_entity_poly.pdbx_strand_id
1 'polypeptide(L)'
;MEITPDSTANALILPYKSSLDGEMNAIVAEIGNEMRKSKPESALGNFICDVIVKQGELVTGNNIDFGVYNYGGIRQDVIAEGPITKGKIFELLPFENFGAIVTLDGPSTLLLIQKIIDEEGWPVSGELQIVVKNNLPEKILINGAPFDISKSYVVVMNDYMAGGGDNSAFLTGQKVDVLGVTIRAMMLNYLSAETAAGKYPIEVIRSMV
;
A
#
# COMPACT_ATOMS: atom_id res chain seq x y z
N MET A 1 21.44 -32.78 14.69
CA MET A 1 22.76 -32.61 14.06
C MET A 1 23.00 -31.13 13.96
N GLU A 2 23.85 -30.59 14.82
CA GLU A 2 24.23 -29.16 14.76
C GLU A 2 25.20 -28.98 13.58
N ILE A 3 24.82 -28.13 12.62
CA ILE A 3 25.69 -27.79 11.49
C ILE A 3 26.60 -26.65 11.96
N THR A 4 27.89 -26.93 12.10
CA THR A 4 28.89 -25.90 12.41
C THR A 4 29.07 -25.02 11.19
N PRO A 5 28.90 -23.67 11.31
CA PRO A 5 29.11 -22.76 10.19
C PRO A 5 30.56 -22.83 9.69
N ASP A 6 30.73 -22.82 8.36
CA ASP A 6 32.06 -22.73 7.73
C ASP A 6 32.67 -21.36 8.02
N SER A 7 33.81 -21.34 8.74
CA SER A 7 34.50 -20.10 9.15
C SER A 7 34.97 -19.27 7.96
N THR A 8 35.36 -19.92 6.85
CA THR A 8 35.83 -19.23 5.64
C THR A 8 34.66 -18.56 4.91
N ALA A 9 33.54 -19.27 4.76
CA ALA A 9 32.32 -18.71 4.20
C ALA A 9 31.79 -17.54 5.05
N ASN A 10 31.78 -17.70 6.38
CA ASN A 10 31.41 -16.63 7.29
C ASN A 10 32.28 -15.39 7.16
N ALA A 11 33.61 -15.55 7.07
CA ALA A 11 34.54 -14.41 6.92
C ALA A 11 34.29 -13.62 5.62
N LEU A 12 33.89 -14.29 4.53
CA LEU A 12 33.53 -13.66 3.26
C LEU A 12 32.21 -12.92 3.31
N ILE A 13 31.22 -13.43 4.06
CA ILE A 13 29.87 -12.86 4.13
C ILE A 13 29.78 -11.75 5.17
N LEU A 14 30.57 -11.80 6.24
CA LEU A 14 30.47 -10.92 7.40
C LEU A 14 30.50 -9.41 7.06
N PRO A 15 31.38 -8.91 6.18
CA PRO A 15 31.42 -7.48 5.82
C PRO A 15 30.11 -7.03 5.12
N TYR A 16 29.59 -7.85 4.20
CA TYR A 16 28.33 -7.57 3.49
C TYR A 16 27.13 -7.61 4.44
N LYS A 17 27.11 -8.61 5.33
CA LYS A 17 26.07 -8.74 6.35
C LYS A 17 26.07 -7.54 7.29
N SER A 18 27.22 -7.12 7.81
CA SER A 18 27.31 -5.97 8.70
C SER A 18 26.86 -4.66 8.06
N SER A 19 27.19 -4.45 6.78
CA SER A 19 26.74 -3.29 6.01
C SER A 19 25.22 -3.32 5.80
N LEU A 20 24.67 -4.47 5.40
CA LEU A 20 23.25 -4.67 5.19
C LEU A 20 22.46 -4.52 6.50
N ASP A 21 22.93 -5.12 7.58
CA ASP A 21 22.32 -5.02 8.90
C ASP A 21 22.26 -3.55 9.36
N GLY A 22 23.34 -2.78 9.14
CA GLY A 22 23.37 -1.34 9.43
C GLY A 22 22.31 -0.56 8.65
N GLU A 23 22.18 -0.86 7.36
CA GLU A 23 21.20 -0.20 6.50
C GLU A 23 19.76 -0.59 6.89
N MET A 24 19.50 -1.87 7.13
CA MET A 24 18.17 -2.38 7.47
C MET A 24 17.70 -1.93 8.87
N ASN A 25 18.62 -1.73 9.79
CA ASN A 25 18.32 -1.23 11.14
C ASN A 25 18.19 0.30 11.22
N ALA A 26 18.44 1.02 10.11
CA ALA A 26 18.26 2.47 10.09
C ALA A 26 16.79 2.84 10.36
N ILE A 27 16.55 3.69 11.36
CA ILE A 27 15.23 4.23 11.68
C ILE A 27 14.85 5.22 10.57
N VAL A 28 13.67 5.04 9.99
CA VAL A 28 13.15 5.89 8.91
C VAL A 28 12.06 6.84 9.38
N ALA A 29 11.34 6.48 10.45
CA ALA A 29 10.32 7.33 11.07
C ALA A 29 9.99 6.83 12.48
N GLU A 30 9.10 7.56 13.18
CA GLU A 30 8.42 7.09 14.38
C GLU A 30 6.92 7.06 14.16
N ILE A 31 6.30 5.98 14.54
CA ILE A 31 4.85 5.73 14.41
C ILE A 31 4.18 6.10 15.72
N GLY A 32 3.18 6.98 15.69
CA GLY A 32 2.52 7.53 16.86
C GLY A 32 1.45 6.62 17.46
N ASN A 33 0.98 5.64 16.71
CA ASN A 33 -0.03 4.70 17.16
C ASN A 33 0.09 3.35 16.45
N GLU A 34 -0.20 2.27 17.16
CA GLU A 34 -0.20 0.93 16.56
C GLU A 34 -1.21 0.84 15.40
N MET A 35 -0.78 0.23 14.30
CA MET A 35 -1.63 -0.04 13.14
C MET A 35 -1.74 -1.54 12.90
N ARG A 36 -2.97 -2.04 12.73
CA ARG A 36 -3.25 -3.45 12.47
C ARG A 36 -3.81 -3.66 11.07
N LYS A 37 -3.42 -4.80 10.50
CA LYS A 37 -4.03 -5.37 9.32
C LYS A 37 -5.26 -6.14 9.76
N SER A 38 -6.42 -5.83 9.20
CA SER A 38 -7.71 -6.45 9.54
C SER A 38 -8.68 -6.40 8.36
N LYS A 39 -9.82 -7.07 8.50
CA LYS A 39 -10.95 -7.03 7.57
C LYS A 39 -12.24 -6.74 8.36
N PRO A 40 -13.20 -6.07 7.78
CA PRO A 40 -13.23 -5.46 6.44
C PRO A 40 -12.41 -4.17 6.33
N GLU A 41 -12.08 -3.53 7.43
CA GLU A 41 -11.28 -2.31 7.54
C GLU A 41 -9.90 -2.60 8.14
N SER A 42 -8.88 -1.93 7.61
CA SER A 42 -7.48 -2.15 7.96
C SER A 42 -6.74 -0.82 8.14
N ALA A 43 -6.52 -0.39 9.39
CA ALA A 43 -5.75 0.83 9.63
C ALA A 43 -4.37 0.81 8.93
N LEU A 44 -3.66 -0.33 9.00
CA LEU A 44 -2.39 -0.50 8.32
C LEU A 44 -2.54 -0.49 6.79
N GLY A 45 -3.53 -1.19 6.27
CA GLY A 45 -3.76 -1.26 4.83
C GLY A 45 -4.19 0.09 4.25
N ASN A 46 -5.09 0.77 4.94
CA ASN A 46 -5.56 2.09 4.53
C ASN A 46 -4.43 3.12 4.55
N PHE A 47 -3.55 3.08 5.56
CA PHE A 47 -2.36 3.91 5.61
C PHE A 47 -1.45 3.68 4.38
N ILE A 48 -1.23 2.43 3.97
CA ILE A 48 -0.47 2.12 2.76
C ILE A 48 -1.15 2.74 1.53
N CYS A 49 -2.47 2.62 1.42
CA CYS A 49 -3.23 3.20 0.30
C CYS A 49 -3.17 4.73 0.28
N ASP A 50 -3.26 5.40 1.42
CA ASP A 50 -3.10 6.86 1.52
C ASP A 50 -1.70 7.30 1.07
N VAL A 51 -0.67 6.53 1.46
CA VAL A 51 0.71 6.80 1.04
C VAL A 51 0.89 6.64 -0.46
N ILE A 52 0.36 5.56 -1.08
CA ILE A 52 0.53 5.36 -2.53
C ILE A 52 -0.25 6.40 -3.35
N VAL A 53 -1.40 6.90 -2.87
CA VAL A 53 -2.10 8.05 -3.48
C VAL A 53 -1.19 9.27 -3.46
N LYS A 54 -0.72 9.68 -2.29
CA LYS A 54 0.11 10.86 -2.10
C LYS A 54 1.40 10.82 -2.91
N GLN A 55 2.08 9.66 -2.92
CA GLN A 55 3.30 9.47 -3.69
C GLN A 55 3.03 9.39 -5.20
N GLY A 56 1.93 8.78 -5.62
CA GLY A 56 1.50 8.73 -7.01
C GLY A 56 1.21 10.15 -7.56
N GLU A 57 0.52 10.99 -6.79
CA GLU A 57 0.28 12.38 -7.12
C GLU A 57 1.59 13.19 -7.25
N LEU A 58 2.53 12.98 -6.31
CA LEU A 58 3.85 13.63 -6.37
C LEU A 58 4.65 13.23 -7.62
N VAL A 59 4.60 11.96 -8.02
CA VAL A 59 5.33 11.45 -9.19
C VAL A 59 4.69 11.92 -10.50
N THR A 60 3.36 11.95 -10.57
CA THR A 60 2.64 12.26 -11.82
C THR A 60 2.31 13.74 -11.98
N GLY A 61 2.24 14.50 -10.89
CA GLY A 61 1.71 15.86 -10.88
C GLY A 61 0.20 15.94 -11.12
N ASN A 62 -0.53 14.81 -11.09
CA ASN A 62 -1.97 14.74 -11.35
C ASN A 62 -2.72 14.22 -10.12
N ASN A 63 -3.98 14.62 -9.98
CA ASN A 63 -4.84 14.09 -8.94
C ASN A 63 -5.18 12.62 -9.19
N ILE A 64 -5.27 11.85 -8.12
CA ILE A 64 -5.69 10.47 -8.08
C ILE A 64 -7.00 10.39 -7.30
N ASP A 65 -8.01 9.70 -7.86
CA ASP A 65 -9.32 9.63 -7.24
C ASP A 65 -9.34 8.74 -6.00
N PHE A 66 -8.59 7.63 -6.01
CA PHE A 66 -8.35 6.79 -4.83
C PHE A 66 -7.24 5.77 -5.06
N GLY A 67 -6.79 5.16 -3.96
CA GLY A 67 -5.82 4.08 -3.95
C GLY A 67 -6.44 2.77 -3.48
N VAL A 68 -5.96 1.64 -4.00
CA VAL A 68 -6.33 0.30 -3.56
C VAL A 68 -5.10 -0.61 -3.53
N TYR A 69 -5.05 -1.50 -2.55
CA TYR A 69 -3.96 -2.46 -2.43
C TYR A 69 -4.51 -3.85 -2.07
N ASN A 70 -3.94 -4.91 -2.65
CA ASN A 70 -4.39 -6.26 -2.35
C ASN A 70 -3.94 -6.70 -0.94
N TYR A 71 -4.84 -7.33 -0.21
CA TYR A 71 -4.61 -7.75 1.17
C TYR A 71 -3.38 -8.65 1.32
N GLY A 72 -3.16 -9.57 0.37
CA GLY A 72 -2.02 -10.49 0.35
C GLY A 72 -0.66 -9.81 0.13
N GLY A 73 -0.63 -8.61 -0.42
CA GLY A 73 0.57 -7.81 -0.63
C GLY A 73 1.20 -7.27 0.66
N ILE A 74 0.41 -7.19 1.74
CA ILE A 74 0.84 -6.75 3.07
C ILE A 74 1.23 -7.98 3.89
N ARG A 75 2.49 -8.13 4.27
CA ARG A 75 3.04 -9.36 4.87
C ARG A 75 3.27 -9.31 6.37
N GLN A 76 3.00 -8.19 7.01
CA GLN A 76 3.00 -8.03 8.46
C GLN A 76 1.58 -7.67 8.93
N ASP A 77 1.19 -8.21 10.07
CA ASP A 77 -0.17 -7.97 10.61
C ASP A 77 -0.23 -6.72 11.49
N VAL A 78 0.92 -6.24 11.96
CA VAL A 78 1.01 -5.11 12.89
C VAL A 78 2.25 -4.28 12.61
N ILE A 79 2.10 -2.97 12.63
CA ILE A 79 3.17 -2.01 12.91
C ILE A 79 2.93 -1.46 14.30
N ALA A 80 3.88 -1.65 15.22
CA ALA A 80 3.80 -1.14 16.57
C ALA A 80 4.06 0.38 16.61
N GLU A 81 3.55 1.04 17.65
CA GLU A 81 3.96 2.38 18.02
C GLU A 81 5.46 2.43 18.31
N GLY A 82 6.12 3.54 17.95
CA GLY A 82 7.54 3.77 18.16
C GLY A 82 8.37 3.76 16.87
N PRO A 83 9.71 3.60 16.97
CA PRO A 83 10.60 3.70 15.83
C PRO A 83 10.38 2.57 14.83
N ILE A 84 10.27 2.92 13.54
CA ILE A 84 10.20 1.97 12.45
C ILE A 84 11.47 1.99 11.63
N THR A 85 12.05 0.81 11.37
CA THR A 85 13.27 0.66 10.60
C THR A 85 13.00 0.41 9.13
N LYS A 86 14.02 0.65 8.28
CA LYS A 86 13.98 0.31 6.87
C LYS A 86 13.68 -1.19 6.67
N GLY A 87 14.33 -2.06 7.43
CA GLY A 87 14.10 -3.51 7.38
C GLY A 87 12.66 -3.88 7.67
N LYS A 88 11.98 -3.18 8.60
CA LYS A 88 10.57 -3.43 8.90
C LYS A 88 9.65 -3.10 7.72
N ILE A 89 9.98 -2.08 6.94
CA ILE A 89 9.25 -1.76 5.70
C ILE A 89 9.50 -2.84 4.62
N PHE A 90 10.72 -3.41 4.55
CA PHE A 90 11.00 -4.54 3.66
C PHE A 90 10.23 -5.81 4.05
N GLU A 91 10.06 -6.08 5.36
CA GLU A 91 9.21 -7.18 5.83
C GLU A 91 7.72 -6.94 5.57
N LEU A 92 7.27 -5.70 5.69
CA LEU A 92 5.88 -5.31 5.44
C LEU A 92 5.49 -5.47 3.96
N LEU A 93 6.34 -4.98 3.06
CA LEU A 93 6.13 -4.90 1.61
C LEU A 93 7.29 -5.57 0.87
N PRO A 94 7.45 -6.91 0.96
CA PRO A 94 8.64 -7.59 0.44
C PRO A 94 8.69 -7.71 -1.09
N PHE A 95 7.55 -7.50 -1.76
CA PHE A 95 7.47 -7.63 -3.21
C PHE A 95 8.06 -6.40 -3.92
N GLU A 96 8.66 -6.62 -5.08
CA GLU A 96 9.22 -5.58 -5.98
C GLU A 96 8.13 -4.98 -6.89
N ASN A 97 6.89 -4.89 -6.40
CA ASN A 97 5.78 -4.34 -7.18
C ASN A 97 5.94 -2.83 -7.35
N PHE A 98 5.79 -2.35 -8.59
CA PHE A 98 5.76 -0.94 -8.91
C PHE A 98 4.38 -0.33 -8.65
N GLY A 99 4.35 0.98 -8.36
CA GLY A 99 3.13 1.75 -8.42
C GLY A 99 2.62 1.84 -9.85
N ALA A 100 1.31 1.72 -10.04
CA ALA A 100 0.65 1.83 -11.32
C ALA A 100 -0.60 2.70 -11.22
N ILE A 101 -0.77 3.61 -12.14
CA ILE A 101 -1.98 4.42 -12.31
C ILE A 101 -2.85 3.75 -13.37
N VAL A 102 -4.09 3.49 -13.03
CA VAL A 102 -5.08 2.88 -13.95
C VAL A 102 -6.25 3.84 -14.09
N THR A 103 -6.59 4.18 -15.33
CA THR A 103 -7.82 4.95 -15.61
C THR A 103 -8.95 3.96 -15.91
N LEU A 104 -9.95 3.92 -15.03
CA LEU A 104 -11.09 3.03 -15.13
C LEU A 104 -12.35 3.83 -15.51
N ASP A 105 -13.14 3.32 -16.43
CA ASP A 105 -14.51 3.79 -16.60
C ASP A 105 -15.40 3.40 -15.42
N GLY A 106 -16.62 3.96 -15.35
CA GLY A 106 -17.51 3.68 -14.25
C GLY A 106 -17.86 2.19 -14.10
N PRO A 107 -18.20 1.46 -15.17
CA PRO A 107 -18.42 0.02 -15.10
C PRO A 107 -17.23 -0.77 -14.55
N SER A 108 -16.02 -0.50 -15.02
CA SER A 108 -14.78 -1.14 -14.52
C SER A 108 -14.49 -0.75 -13.07
N THR A 109 -14.74 0.50 -12.69
CA THR A 109 -14.63 0.96 -11.29
C THR A 109 -15.61 0.21 -10.38
N LEU A 110 -16.84 -0.01 -10.82
CA LEU A 110 -17.84 -0.77 -10.07
C LEU A 110 -17.42 -2.24 -9.91
N LEU A 111 -16.80 -2.85 -10.93
CA LEU A 111 -16.20 -4.19 -10.82
C LEU A 111 -15.07 -4.24 -9.79
N LEU A 112 -14.22 -3.22 -9.74
CA LEU A 112 -13.16 -3.12 -8.72
C LEU A 112 -13.76 -2.99 -7.32
N ILE A 113 -14.79 -2.16 -7.14
CA ILE A 113 -15.49 -2.01 -5.86
C ILE A 113 -16.13 -3.33 -5.43
N GLN A 114 -16.79 -4.05 -6.34
CA GLN A 114 -17.35 -5.37 -6.03
C GLN A 114 -16.23 -6.37 -5.66
N LYS A 115 -15.10 -6.35 -6.35
CA LYS A 115 -13.94 -7.17 -6.01
C LYS A 115 -13.42 -6.87 -4.60
N ILE A 116 -13.32 -5.61 -4.20
CA ILE A 116 -12.95 -5.21 -2.83
C ILE A 116 -13.90 -5.82 -1.82
N ILE A 117 -15.20 -5.81 -2.10
CA ILE A 117 -16.24 -6.38 -1.22
C ILE A 117 -16.12 -7.91 -1.16
N ASP A 118 -15.96 -8.59 -2.30
CA ASP A 118 -15.86 -10.04 -2.40
C ASP A 118 -14.63 -10.60 -1.68
N GLU A 119 -13.58 -9.80 -1.57
CA GLU A 119 -12.37 -10.10 -0.79
C GLU A 119 -12.51 -9.72 0.70
N GLU A 120 -13.73 -9.43 1.16
CA GLU A 120 -14.04 -9.05 2.55
C GLU A 120 -13.37 -7.75 3.00
N GLY A 121 -13.08 -6.83 2.07
CA GLY A 121 -12.45 -5.54 2.33
C GLY A 121 -10.95 -5.52 2.01
N TRP A 122 -10.59 -5.31 0.75
CA TRP A 122 -9.24 -4.89 0.43
C TRP A 122 -8.97 -3.47 0.94
N PRO A 123 -7.73 -3.17 1.36
CA PRO A 123 -7.33 -1.82 1.74
C PRO A 123 -7.61 -0.79 0.66
N VAL A 124 -8.18 0.33 1.07
CA VAL A 124 -8.46 1.49 0.20
C VAL A 124 -8.01 2.78 0.86
N SER A 125 -7.77 3.82 0.06
CA SER A 125 -7.45 5.15 0.57
C SER A 125 -8.70 5.92 1.03
N GLY A 126 -8.51 7.00 1.77
CA GLY A 126 -9.57 7.79 2.40
C GLY A 126 -10.56 8.41 1.44
N GLU A 127 -10.18 8.55 0.21
CA GLU A 127 -11.01 9.09 -0.86
C GLU A 127 -12.16 8.16 -1.23
N LEU A 128 -12.02 6.83 -1.05
CA LEU A 128 -13.05 5.83 -1.34
C LEU A 128 -13.75 5.38 -0.05
N GLN A 129 -15.07 5.53 -0.02
CA GLN A 129 -15.93 5.05 1.06
C GLN A 129 -17.03 4.16 0.49
N ILE A 130 -17.18 2.98 1.07
CA ILE A 130 -18.16 1.98 0.61
C ILE A 130 -19.00 1.53 1.80
N VAL A 131 -20.32 1.70 1.71
CA VAL A 131 -21.27 1.06 2.64
C VAL A 131 -21.76 -0.23 1.98
N VAL A 132 -21.56 -1.35 2.67
CA VAL A 132 -21.88 -2.69 2.14
C VAL A 132 -23.12 -3.25 2.81
N LYS A 133 -24.04 -3.79 2.01
CA LYS A 133 -25.22 -4.51 2.48
C LYS A 133 -25.49 -5.74 1.63
N ASN A 134 -25.64 -6.90 2.26
CA ASN A 134 -25.86 -8.18 1.57
C ASN A 134 -24.81 -8.46 0.48
N ASN A 135 -23.54 -8.17 0.76
CA ASN A 135 -22.38 -8.32 -0.15
C ASN A 135 -22.48 -7.48 -1.44
N LEU A 136 -23.23 -6.39 -1.41
CA LEU A 136 -23.35 -5.42 -2.50
C LEU A 136 -23.08 -4.00 -1.98
N PRO A 137 -22.56 -3.10 -2.82
CA PRO A 137 -22.39 -1.70 -2.43
C PRO A 137 -23.78 -1.02 -2.34
N GLU A 138 -24.15 -0.59 -1.13
CA GLU A 138 -25.36 0.21 -0.91
C GLU A 138 -25.11 1.70 -1.16
N LYS A 139 -23.91 2.16 -0.81
CA LYS A 139 -23.47 3.54 -1.05
C LYS A 139 -21.98 3.57 -1.37
N ILE A 140 -21.61 4.33 -2.37
CA ILE A 140 -20.22 4.56 -2.77
C ILE A 140 -19.99 6.06 -2.83
N LEU A 141 -18.96 6.54 -2.13
CA LEU A 141 -18.47 7.91 -2.24
C LEU A 141 -17.01 7.89 -2.70
N ILE A 142 -16.68 8.74 -3.65
CA ILE A 142 -15.31 9.00 -4.12
C ILE A 142 -15.05 10.49 -3.95
N ASN A 143 -14.03 10.85 -3.19
CA ASN A 143 -13.74 12.24 -2.81
C ASN A 143 -14.97 12.97 -2.18
N GLY A 144 -15.75 12.22 -1.38
CA GLY A 144 -16.96 12.73 -0.73
C GLY A 144 -18.18 12.90 -1.65
N ALA A 145 -18.03 12.73 -2.98
CA ALA A 145 -19.12 12.78 -3.94
C ALA A 145 -19.69 11.38 -4.23
N PRO A 146 -21.01 11.25 -4.49
CA PRO A 146 -21.59 9.98 -4.93
C PRO A 146 -20.90 9.45 -6.19
N PHE A 147 -20.67 8.15 -6.24
CA PHE A 147 -20.14 7.47 -7.41
C PHE A 147 -21.05 7.69 -8.63
N ASP A 148 -20.44 8.00 -9.78
CA ASP A 148 -21.14 8.25 -11.03
C ASP A 148 -20.64 7.26 -12.10
N ILE A 149 -21.47 6.33 -12.48
CA ILE A 149 -21.18 5.26 -13.46
C ILE A 149 -20.80 5.80 -14.84
N SER A 150 -21.14 7.06 -15.15
CA SER A 150 -20.83 7.70 -16.44
C SER A 150 -19.44 8.34 -16.50
N LYS A 151 -18.74 8.41 -15.36
CA LYS A 151 -17.41 9.00 -15.25
C LYS A 151 -16.30 7.98 -15.36
N SER A 152 -15.08 8.47 -15.58
CA SER A 152 -13.85 7.71 -15.40
C SER A 152 -13.15 8.16 -14.13
N TYR A 153 -12.40 7.24 -13.51
CA TYR A 153 -11.67 7.45 -12.26
C TYR A 153 -10.21 7.03 -12.41
N VAL A 154 -9.33 7.82 -11.84
CA VAL A 154 -7.90 7.58 -11.81
C VAL A 154 -7.55 6.87 -10.50
N VAL A 155 -7.09 5.63 -10.59
CA VAL A 155 -6.84 4.75 -9.45
C VAL A 155 -5.37 4.38 -9.37
N VAL A 156 -4.76 4.48 -8.20
CA VAL A 156 -3.43 3.94 -7.97
C VAL A 156 -3.50 2.57 -7.29
N MET A 157 -2.70 1.64 -7.79
CA MET A 157 -2.54 0.29 -7.25
C MET A 157 -1.14 -0.22 -7.53
N ASN A 158 -0.84 -1.47 -7.19
CA ASN A 158 0.39 -2.09 -7.66
C ASN A 158 0.24 -2.67 -9.09
N ASP A 159 1.34 -2.80 -9.80
CA ASP A 159 1.40 -3.34 -11.17
C ASP A 159 0.92 -4.80 -11.27
N TYR A 160 1.08 -5.58 -10.20
CA TYR A 160 0.56 -6.96 -10.12
C TYR A 160 -0.98 -6.98 -10.23
N MET A 161 -1.68 -6.12 -9.48
CA MET A 161 -3.13 -5.99 -9.59
C MET A 161 -3.54 -5.44 -10.95
N ALA A 162 -2.88 -4.38 -11.42
CA ALA A 162 -3.14 -3.77 -12.72
C ALA A 162 -2.98 -4.77 -13.88
N GLY A 163 -2.05 -5.73 -13.74
CA GLY A 163 -1.85 -6.85 -14.67
C GLY A 163 -2.85 -8.00 -14.54
N GLY A 164 -3.87 -7.90 -13.68
CA GLY A 164 -4.90 -8.92 -13.49
C GLY A 164 -4.61 -9.92 -12.37
N GLY A 165 -3.63 -9.64 -11.51
CA GLY A 165 -3.32 -10.44 -10.32
C GLY A 165 -4.50 -10.52 -9.36
N ASP A 166 -4.47 -11.50 -8.46
CA ASP A 166 -5.54 -11.81 -7.48
C ASP A 166 -6.94 -11.91 -8.12
N ASN A 167 -7.02 -12.55 -9.29
CA ASN A 167 -8.26 -12.72 -10.08
C ASN A 167 -8.91 -11.39 -10.50
N SER A 168 -8.10 -10.36 -10.76
CA SER A 168 -8.56 -9.06 -11.25
C SER A 168 -8.44 -8.93 -12.78
N ALA A 169 -8.75 -9.98 -13.53
CA ALA A 169 -8.63 -10.02 -14.99
C ALA A 169 -9.40 -8.89 -15.71
N PHE A 170 -10.44 -8.29 -15.10
CA PHE A 170 -11.16 -7.14 -15.64
C PHE A 170 -10.28 -5.87 -15.71
N LEU A 171 -9.15 -5.82 -15.02
CA LEU A 171 -8.18 -4.74 -15.13
C LEU A 171 -7.25 -4.89 -16.35
N THR A 172 -7.15 -6.11 -16.92
CA THR A 172 -6.30 -6.32 -18.10
C THR A 172 -6.88 -5.58 -19.31
N GLY A 173 -6.01 -4.89 -20.05
CA GLY A 173 -6.44 -4.07 -21.21
C GLY A 173 -6.87 -2.65 -20.86
N GLN A 174 -6.91 -2.27 -19.59
CA GLN A 174 -7.09 -0.87 -19.19
C GLN A 174 -5.83 -0.05 -19.50
N LYS A 175 -5.98 1.27 -19.57
CA LYS A 175 -4.83 2.15 -19.68
C LYS A 175 -4.07 2.16 -18.37
N VAL A 176 -2.82 1.66 -18.38
CA VAL A 176 -1.94 1.56 -17.21
C VAL A 176 -0.68 2.36 -17.45
N ASP A 177 -0.37 3.26 -16.52
CA ASP A 177 0.88 4.02 -16.47
C ASP A 177 1.69 3.53 -15.25
N VAL A 178 2.76 2.75 -15.48
CA VAL A 178 3.66 2.26 -14.42
C VAL A 178 4.61 3.37 -14.00
N LEU A 179 4.67 3.66 -12.69
CA LEU A 179 5.35 4.85 -12.16
C LEU A 179 6.87 4.72 -12.07
N GLY A 180 7.46 3.54 -12.33
CA GLY A 180 8.91 3.31 -12.22
C GLY A 180 9.46 3.38 -10.78
N VAL A 181 8.59 3.51 -9.79
CA VAL A 181 8.91 3.49 -8.35
C VAL A 181 8.12 2.37 -7.68
N THR A 182 8.80 1.56 -6.83
CA THR A 182 8.14 0.45 -6.13
C THR A 182 7.26 0.98 -4.99
N ILE A 183 6.20 0.23 -4.65
CA ILE A 183 5.33 0.54 -3.50
C ILE A 183 6.13 0.70 -2.22
N ARG A 184 7.13 -0.17 -2.00
CA ARG A 184 8.06 -0.08 -0.86
C ARG A 184 8.87 1.21 -0.88
N ALA A 185 9.37 1.63 -2.03
CA ALA A 185 10.11 2.90 -2.15
C ALA A 185 9.19 4.11 -1.91
N MET A 186 7.94 4.07 -2.39
CA MET A 186 6.94 5.09 -2.08
C MET A 186 6.74 5.23 -0.57
N MET A 187 6.60 4.11 0.15
CA MET A 187 6.48 4.11 1.61
C MET A 187 7.70 4.73 2.29
N LEU A 188 8.91 4.33 1.90
CA LEU A 188 10.15 4.86 2.47
C LEU A 188 10.29 6.37 2.18
N ASN A 189 9.99 6.81 0.96
CA ASN A 189 10.04 8.22 0.57
C ASN A 189 9.05 9.06 1.40
N TYR A 190 7.82 8.57 1.58
CA TYR A 190 6.80 9.22 2.38
C TYR A 190 7.26 9.38 3.84
N LEU A 191 7.66 8.28 4.49
CA LEU A 191 8.09 8.28 5.88
C LEU A 191 9.28 9.22 6.11
N SER A 192 10.27 9.20 5.22
CA SER A 192 11.44 10.10 5.29
C SER A 192 11.06 11.57 5.10
N ALA A 193 10.13 11.87 4.18
CA ALA A 193 9.68 13.23 3.92
C ALA A 193 8.86 13.81 5.10
N GLU A 194 7.95 13.02 5.69
CA GLU A 194 7.16 13.44 6.86
C GLU A 194 8.07 13.67 8.08
N THR A 195 9.07 12.80 8.30
CA THR A 195 10.07 12.96 9.34
C THR A 195 10.91 14.24 9.14
N ALA A 196 11.38 14.49 7.91
CA ALA A 196 12.13 15.70 7.57
C ALA A 196 11.31 16.98 7.71
N ALA A 197 9.98 16.90 7.50
CA ALA A 197 9.04 18.00 7.70
C ALA A 197 8.70 18.25 9.18
N GLY A 198 9.27 17.49 10.12
CA GLY A 198 9.00 17.63 11.56
C GLY A 198 7.64 17.07 12.00
N LYS A 199 6.98 16.31 11.17
CA LYS A 199 5.74 15.59 11.50
C LYS A 199 6.09 14.27 12.17
N TYR A 200 6.36 14.34 13.45
CA TYR A 200 6.90 13.26 14.23
C TYR A 200 6.28 13.28 15.64
N PRO A 201 5.66 12.21 16.13
CA PRO A 201 5.42 10.92 15.46
C PRO A 201 4.38 10.99 14.34
N ILE A 202 4.45 10.06 13.37
CA ILE A 202 3.46 9.95 12.29
C ILE A 202 2.20 9.30 12.87
N GLU A 203 1.14 10.07 12.97
CA GLU A 203 -0.17 9.58 13.42
C GLU A 203 -1.05 9.24 12.23
N VAL A 204 -1.62 8.04 12.24
CA VAL A 204 -2.62 7.64 11.26
C VAL A 204 -3.99 7.77 11.92
N ILE A 205 -4.64 8.90 11.66
CA ILE A 205 -5.97 9.19 12.17
C ILE A 205 -6.97 8.80 11.09
N ARG A 206 -7.47 7.57 11.17
CA ARG A 206 -8.69 7.18 10.47
C ARG A 206 -9.67 6.61 11.48
N SER A 207 -10.80 7.30 11.62
CA SER A 207 -11.97 6.69 12.22
C SER A 207 -12.54 5.70 11.22
N MET A 208 -12.59 4.42 11.58
CA MET A 208 -13.44 3.44 10.91
C MET A 208 -14.90 3.95 10.98
N VAL A 209 -15.53 4.11 9.84
CA VAL A 209 -16.95 4.48 9.74
C VAL A 209 -17.75 3.26 9.34
#